data_e9cd449d437d34d5fae4290d747d4f67
#
_entry.id   e9cd449d437d34d5fae4290d747d4f67
#
_cell.length_a   1.000
_cell.length_b   1.000
_cell.length_c   1.000
_cell.angle_alpha   90.00
_cell.angle_beta   90.00
_cell.angle_gamma   90.00
#
_symmetry.space_group_name_H-M   'P 1'
#
loop_
_entity.id
_entity.type
_entity.pdbx_description
1 polymer ?
#
loop_
_entity_poly.entity_id
_entity_poly.type
_entity_poly.pdbx_seq_one_letter_code
_entity_poly.pdbx_strand_id
1 'polypeptide(L)'
;MPQLYLKMPLKSALKFCLIFIFSLLFVINKSSAADYLSPETITGSKKIDAEDLIKLAREKDDLVIIDSRIKSDRHQGYIAGSISLPDTETDCTSLLPIIGRKTTPTVFYCNGPKCRRSDRAVAIANDCGYKNVYWFRGGFEEWKNKNYLISK
;
A
#
# COMPACT_ATOMS: atom_id res chain seq x y z
N MET A 1 -17.29 66.17 28.52
CA MET A 1 -17.10 65.35 27.30
C MET A 1 -17.93 64.08 27.45
N PRO A 2 -19.01 63.88 26.68
CA PRO A 2 -19.82 62.69 26.81
C PRO A 2 -19.22 61.51 26.03
N GLN A 3 -19.11 60.39 26.71
CA GLN A 3 -18.67 59.13 26.13
C GLN A 3 -19.77 58.58 25.21
N LEU A 4 -19.47 58.46 23.92
CA LEU A 4 -20.38 57.81 22.94
C LEU A 4 -20.24 56.28 23.10
N TYR A 5 -21.11 55.65 23.84
CA TYR A 5 -21.26 54.19 23.81
C TYR A 5 -22.07 53.81 22.58
N LEU A 6 -21.35 53.28 21.60
CA LEU A 6 -21.97 52.70 20.40
C LEU A 6 -22.67 51.39 20.79
N LYS A 7 -23.98 51.41 21.00
CA LYS A 7 -24.81 50.22 21.23
C LYS A 7 -24.91 49.43 19.90
N MET A 8 -24.08 48.41 19.74
CA MET A 8 -24.30 47.43 18.68
C MET A 8 -25.56 46.62 18.97
N PRO A 9 -26.48 46.45 18.00
CA PRO A 9 -27.67 45.65 18.21
C PRO A 9 -27.31 44.19 18.45
N LEU A 10 -27.86 43.60 19.50
CA LEU A 10 -27.61 42.22 19.98
C LEU A 10 -27.68 41.15 18.86
N LYS A 11 -28.54 41.39 17.85
CA LYS A 11 -28.71 40.53 16.67
C LYS A 11 -27.49 40.49 15.76
N SER A 12 -26.66 41.54 15.71
CA SER A 12 -25.45 41.63 14.91
C SER A 12 -24.29 40.88 15.59
N ALA A 13 -24.16 41.00 16.91
CA ALA A 13 -23.15 40.30 17.68
C ALA A 13 -23.33 38.77 17.61
N LEU A 14 -24.57 38.27 17.64
CA LEU A 14 -24.88 36.85 17.54
C LEU A 14 -24.51 36.25 16.18
N LYS A 15 -24.72 37.03 15.07
CA LYS A 15 -24.30 36.57 13.72
C LYS A 15 -22.78 36.52 13.56
N PHE A 16 -22.05 37.44 14.12
CA PHE A 16 -20.58 37.42 14.10
C PHE A 16 -20.00 36.22 14.93
N CYS A 17 -20.60 35.94 16.08
CA CYS A 17 -20.19 34.79 16.89
C CYS A 17 -20.42 33.45 16.17
N LEU A 18 -21.56 33.28 15.49
CA LEU A 18 -21.87 32.05 14.73
C LEU A 18 -20.94 31.84 13.53
N ILE A 19 -20.56 32.92 12.84
CA ILE A 19 -19.59 32.82 11.72
C ILE A 19 -18.20 32.46 12.21
N PHE A 20 -17.76 32.98 13.36
CA PHE A 20 -16.47 32.65 13.95
C PHE A 20 -16.41 31.22 14.46
N ILE A 21 -17.48 30.70 15.06
CA ILE A 21 -17.57 29.32 15.52
C ILE A 21 -17.58 28.35 14.35
N PHE A 22 -18.27 28.68 13.23
CA PHE A 22 -18.32 27.86 12.04
C PHE A 22 -16.96 27.81 11.30
N SER A 23 -16.20 28.91 11.29
CA SER A 23 -14.85 28.93 10.71
C SER A 23 -13.83 28.17 11.58
N LEU A 24 -14.02 28.14 12.91
CA LEU A 24 -13.13 27.42 13.82
C LEU A 24 -13.35 25.90 13.74
N LEU A 25 -14.55 25.44 13.41
CA LEU A 25 -14.85 24.01 13.23
C LEU A 25 -14.29 23.43 11.93
N PHE A 26 -13.97 24.28 10.92
CA PHE A 26 -13.43 23.82 9.64
C PHE A 26 -11.89 23.60 9.65
N VAL A 27 -11.20 23.99 10.71
CA VAL A 27 -9.73 23.91 10.81
C VAL A 27 -9.23 22.59 11.43
N ILE A 28 -10.11 21.72 11.96
CA ILE A 28 -9.71 20.59 12.80
C ILE A 28 -9.67 19.23 12.07
N ASN A 29 -9.80 19.16 10.75
CA ASN A 29 -9.71 17.91 10.02
C ASN A 29 -8.62 17.88 8.93
N LYS A 30 -7.42 18.31 9.25
CA LYS A 30 -6.24 17.70 8.61
C LYS A 30 -5.86 16.46 9.41
N SER A 31 -6.58 15.37 9.20
CA SER A 31 -6.05 14.05 9.48
C SER A 31 -4.79 13.91 8.64
N SER A 32 -3.65 14.15 9.25
CA SER A 32 -2.35 13.74 8.70
C SER A 32 -2.44 12.22 8.64
N ALA A 33 -2.76 11.69 7.47
CA ALA A 33 -2.46 10.30 7.17
C ALA A 33 -0.94 10.20 7.31
N ALA A 34 -0.47 9.65 8.42
CA ALA A 34 0.96 9.40 8.61
C ALA A 34 1.44 8.64 7.37
N ASP A 35 2.48 9.14 6.71
CA ASP A 35 3.05 8.51 5.53
C ASP A 35 3.41 7.07 5.91
N TYR A 36 2.66 6.11 5.36
CA TYR A 36 2.91 4.70 5.62
C TYR A 36 4.28 4.32 5.07
N LEU A 37 5.06 3.63 5.89
CA LEU A 37 6.29 2.98 5.49
C LEU A 37 6.22 1.51 5.90
N SER A 38 6.47 0.63 4.94
CA SER A 38 6.55 -0.81 5.17
C SER A 38 7.61 -1.15 6.21
N PRO A 39 7.40 -2.18 7.05
CA PRO A 39 8.40 -2.63 8.03
C PRO A 39 9.70 -3.07 7.33
N GLU A 40 10.77 -3.24 8.09
CA GLU A 40 12.02 -3.78 7.53
C GLU A 40 11.95 -5.29 7.26
N THR A 41 11.13 -6.01 8.02
CA THR A 41 10.94 -7.45 7.89
C THR A 41 9.50 -7.83 8.17
N ILE A 42 9.04 -8.93 7.58
CA ILE A 42 7.74 -9.56 7.89
C ILE A 42 8.03 -10.99 8.33
N THR A 43 7.58 -11.34 9.54
CA THR A 43 7.75 -12.71 10.08
C THR A 43 7.18 -13.74 9.11
N GLY A 44 7.89 -14.84 8.92
CA GLY A 44 7.48 -15.92 8.00
C GLY A 44 7.78 -15.66 6.53
N SER A 45 8.43 -14.53 6.18
CA SER A 45 8.89 -14.25 4.83
C SER A 45 10.36 -13.85 4.77
N LYS A 46 10.95 -14.00 3.59
CA LYS A 46 12.29 -13.50 3.28
C LYS A 46 12.21 -12.23 2.45
N LYS A 47 12.72 -11.11 2.98
CA LYS A 47 12.89 -9.89 2.21
C LYS A 47 13.93 -10.10 1.11
N ILE A 48 13.61 -9.66 -0.11
CA ILE A 48 14.47 -9.74 -1.29
C ILE A 48 14.51 -8.40 -2.02
N ASP A 49 15.53 -8.17 -2.81
CA ASP A 49 15.65 -7.09 -3.78
C ASP A 49 15.37 -7.59 -5.22
N ALA A 50 15.52 -6.70 -6.20
CA ALA A 50 15.25 -7.01 -7.60
C ALA A 50 16.21 -8.04 -8.17
N GLU A 51 17.46 -8.04 -7.77
CA GLU A 51 18.50 -9.00 -8.18
C GLU A 51 18.21 -10.40 -7.63
N ASP A 52 17.81 -10.47 -6.38
CA ASP A 52 17.35 -11.72 -5.75
C ASP A 52 16.14 -12.30 -6.49
N LEU A 53 15.17 -11.44 -6.88
CA LEU A 53 14.01 -11.87 -7.67
C LEU A 53 14.43 -12.45 -9.03
N ILE A 54 15.35 -11.79 -9.75
CA ILE A 54 15.87 -12.28 -11.02
C ILE A 54 16.59 -13.62 -10.83
N LYS A 55 17.37 -13.75 -9.76
CA LYS A 55 18.04 -15.00 -9.42
C LYS A 55 17.04 -16.13 -9.14
N LEU A 56 16.03 -15.86 -8.31
CA LEU A 56 14.96 -16.82 -8.03
C LEU A 56 14.24 -17.28 -9.29
N ALA A 57 13.93 -16.33 -10.21
CA ALA A 57 13.27 -16.64 -11.47
C ALA A 57 14.11 -17.52 -12.42
N ARG A 58 15.42 -17.49 -12.29
CA ARG A 58 16.33 -18.37 -13.04
C ARG A 58 16.53 -19.75 -12.41
N GLU A 59 16.43 -19.83 -11.08
CA GLU A 59 16.74 -21.04 -10.31
C GLU A 59 15.51 -21.90 -9.97
N LYS A 60 14.31 -21.34 -10.07
CA LYS A 60 13.05 -21.95 -9.64
C LYS A 60 12.03 -21.93 -10.76
N ASP A 61 11.88 -23.06 -11.44
CA ASP A 61 10.91 -23.22 -12.53
C ASP A 61 9.45 -23.07 -12.09
N ASP A 62 9.19 -23.35 -10.80
CA ASP A 62 7.84 -23.23 -10.17
C ASP A 62 7.65 -21.92 -9.40
N LEU A 63 8.48 -20.88 -9.64
CA LEU A 63 8.34 -19.58 -8.98
C LEU A 63 7.02 -18.91 -9.36
N VAL A 64 6.27 -18.51 -8.36
CA VAL A 64 5.08 -17.68 -8.54
C VAL A 64 5.39 -16.24 -8.11
N ILE A 65 5.08 -15.25 -8.97
CA ILE A 65 5.24 -13.84 -8.67
C ILE A 65 3.85 -13.20 -8.62
N ILE A 66 3.49 -12.60 -7.48
CA ILE A 66 2.18 -11.98 -7.26
C ILE A 66 2.33 -10.47 -7.16
N ASP A 67 1.61 -9.78 -8.04
CA ASP A 67 1.42 -8.34 -8.03
C ASP A 67 0.24 -7.98 -7.13
N SER A 68 0.51 -7.51 -5.92
CA SER A 68 -0.50 -7.15 -4.92
C SER A 68 -1.06 -5.73 -5.10
N ARG A 69 -0.67 -5.02 -6.16
CA ARG A 69 -1.21 -3.69 -6.50
C ARG A 69 -2.67 -3.79 -6.93
N ILE A 70 -3.38 -2.66 -6.95
CA ILE A 70 -4.69 -2.59 -7.60
C ILE A 70 -4.54 -2.85 -9.11
N LYS A 71 -5.56 -3.43 -9.73
CA LYS A 71 -5.51 -3.84 -11.15
C LYS A 71 -5.16 -2.68 -12.10
N SER A 72 -5.63 -1.47 -11.79
CA SER A 72 -5.34 -0.27 -12.59
C SER A 72 -3.85 0.11 -12.61
N ASP A 73 -3.08 -0.20 -11.57
CA ASP A 73 -1.64 0.11 -11.54
C ASP A 73 -0.88 -0.65 -12.64
N ARG A 74 -1.38 -1.80 -13.08
CA ARG A 74 -0.77 -2.61 -14.14
C ARG A 74 -0.80 -1.95 -15.52
N HIS A 75 -1.67 -0.97 -15.75
CA HIS A 75 -1.66 -0.18 -16.99
C HIS A 75 -0.36 0.62 -17.16
N GLN A 76 0.34 0.91 -16.06
CA GLN A 76 1.65 1.56 -16.09
C GLN A 76 2.81 0.56 -16.33
N GLY A 77 2.49 -0.73 -16.40
CA GLY A 77 3.42 -1.83 -16.52
C GLY A 77 3.52 -2.69 -15.26
N TYR A 78 4.13 -3.86 -15.41
CA TYR A 78 4.29 -4.86 -14.34
C TYR A 78 5.54 -5.73 -14.58
N ILE A 79 5.98 -6.46 -13.55
CA ILE A 79 7.07 -7.42 -13.68
C ILE A 79 6.60 -8.60 -14.51
N ALA A 80 7.33 -8.94 -15.56
CA ALA A 80 6.99 -10.02 -16.48
C ALA A 80 6.74 -11.34 -15.73
N GLY A 81 5.71 -12.08 -16.16
CA GLY A 81 5.31 -13.33 -15.52
C GLY A 81 4.56 -13.17 -14.20
N SER A 82 4.35 -11.95 -13.68
CA SER A 82 3.58 -11.76 -12.46
C SER A 82 2.08 -11.88 -12.70
N ILE A 83 1.40 -12.50 -11.71
CA ILE A 83 -0.04 -12.66 -11.65
C ILE A 83 -0.63 -11.52 -10.83
N SER A 84 -1.69 -10.88 -11.33
CA SER A 84 -2.40 -9.82 -10.60
C SER A 84 -3.31 -10.42 -9.55
N LEU A 85 -3.02 -10.16 -8.28
CA LEU A 85 -3.89 -10.49 -7.15
C LEU A 85 -3.81 -9.36 -6.12
N PRO A 86 -4.68 -8.34 -6.23
CA PRO A 86 -4.73 -7.26 -5.26
C PRO A 86 -4.86 -7.76 -3.83
N ASP A 87 -4.25 -7.06 -2.88
CA ASP A 87 -4.32 -7.44 -1.45
C ASP A 87 -5.75 -7.54 -0.91
N THR A 88 -6.68 -6.79 -1.47
CA THR A 88 -8.12 -6.84 -1.13
C THR A 88 -8.84 -8.08 -1.67
N GLU A 89 -8.24 -8.77 -2.63
CA GLU A 89 -8.73 -10.02 -3.22
C GLU A 89 -7.92 -11.23 -2.74
N THR A 90 -6.91 -11.00 -1.90
CA THR A 90 -6.01 -12.05 -1.39
C THR A 90 -6.60 -12.71 -0.15
N ASP A 91 -6.82 -14.01 -0.22
CA ASP A 91 -7.19 -14.90 0.88
C ASP A 91 -6.69 -16.33 0.61
N CYS A 92 -6.93 -17.26 1.54
CA CYS A 92 -6.48 -18.63 1.36
C CYS A 92 -7.11 -19.34 0.16
N THR A 93 -8.33 -18.96 -0.20
CA THR A 93 -9.07 -19.55 -1.33
C THR A 93 -8.54 -19.06 -2.66
N SER A 94 -8.26 -17.75 -2.77
CA SER A 94 -7.71 -17.15 -3.98
C SER A 94 -6.23 -17.52 -4.22
N LEU A 95 -5.47 -17.73 -3.15
CA LEU A 95 -4.06 -18.16 -3.25
C LEU A 95 -3.91 -19.60 -3.73
N LEU A 96 -4.84 -20.49 -3.36
CA LEU A 96 -4.72 -21.93 -3.65
C LEU A 96 -4.58 -22.26 -5.14
N PRO A 97 -5.45 -21.77 -6.04
CA PRO A 97 -5.32 -22.06 -7.48
C PRO A 97 -4.10 -21.39 -8.13
N ILE A 98 -3.57 -20.33 -7.54
CA ILE A 98 -2.44 -19.57 -8.09
C ILE A 98 -1.11 -20.19 -7.66
N ILE A 99 -0.95 -20.48 -6.38
CA ILE A 99 0.31 -20.99 -5.80
C ILE A 99 0.35 -22.53 -5.81
N GLY A 100 -0.78 -23.17 -5.59
CA GLY A 100 -0.91 -24.62 -5.46
C GLY A 100 -0.35 -25.13 -4.13
N ARG A 101 0.90 -25.61 -4.11
CA ARG A 101 1.49 -26.26 -2.90
C ARG A 101 1.96 -25.19 -1.90
N LYS A 102 1.86 -25.53 -0.61
CA LYS A 102 2.34 -24.65 0.48
C LYS A 102 3.87 -24.44 0.48
N THR A 103 4.61 -25.23 -0.28
CA THR A 103 6.07 -25.16 -0.43
C THR A 103 6.52 -24.47 -1.72
N THR A 104 5.60 -24.09 -2.61
CA THR A 104 5.92 -23.37 -3.85
C THR A 104 6.54 -22.01 -3.51
N PRO A 105 7.72 -21.69 -4.07
CA PRO A 105 8.34 -20.38 -3.87
C PRO A 105 7.46 -19.28 -4.45
N THR A 106 7.08 -18.31 -3.61
CA THR A 106 6.14 -17.27 -4.02
C THR A 106 6.66 -15.91 -3.59
N VAL A 107 6.77 -14.99 -4.55
CA VAL A 107 7.17 -13.60 -4.33
C VAL A 107 5.93 -12.71 -4.38
N PHE A 108 5.78 -11.85 -3.38
CA PHE A 108 4.78 -10.78 -3.37
C PHE A 108 5.46 -9.43 -3.52
N TYR A 109 4.92 -8.56 -4.37
CA TYR A 109 5.37 -7.20 -4.51
C TYR A 109 4.22 -6.20 -4.62
N CYS A 110 4.54 -4.91 -4.38
CA CYS A 110 3.66 -3.78 -4.56
C CYS A 110 4.37 -2.64 -5.33
N ASN A 111 3.93 -1.41 -5.16
CA ASN A 111 4.61 -0.26 -5.79
C ASN A 111 6.01 -0.03 -5.18
N GLY A 112 6.17 -0.09 -3.87
CA GLY A 112 7.43 0.15 -3.17
C GLY A 112 7.23 0.26 -1.65
N PRO A 113 8.24 0.76 -0.90
CA PRO A 113 8.21 0.78 0.57
C PRO A 113 7.07 1.60 1.20
N LYS A 114 6.45 2.49 0.44
CA LYS A 114 5.28 3.27 0.89
C LYS A 114 3.94 2.58 0.58
N CYS A 115 3.97 1.32 0.14
CA CYS A 115 2.79 0.57 -0.25
C CYS A 115 2.54 -0.61 0.69
N ARG A 116 1.43 -0.59 1.41
CA ARG A 116 1.03 -1.61 2.40
C ARG A 116 0.55 -2.93 1.78
N ARG A 117 0.22 -2.96 0.49
CA ARG A 117 -0.54 -4.07 -0.11
C ARG A 117 0.22 -5.40 -0.10
N SER A 118 1.50 -5.40 -0.50
CA SER A 118 2.31 -6.63 -0.44
C SER A 118 2.56 -7.11 0.99
N ASP A 119 2.64 -6.20 1.97
CA ASP A 119 2.81 -6.55 3.38
C ASP A 119 1.60 -7.35 3.89
N ARG A 120 0.39 -6.89 3.55
CA ARG A 120 -0.86 -7.58 3.89
C ARG A 120 -0.97 -8.93 3.18
N ALA A 121 -0.66 -8.97 1.88
CA ALA A 121 -0.69 -10.21 1.10
C ALA A 121 0.28 -11.26 1.65
N VAL A 122 1.49 -10.85 2.04
CA VAL A 122 2.48 -11.73 2.70
C VAL A 122 1.97 -12.26 4.03
N ALA A 123 1.39 -11.39 4.88
CA ALA A 123 0.81 -11.82 6.15
C ALA A 123 -0.27 -12.87 5.95
N ILE A 124 -1.21 -12.62 5.02
CA ILE A 124 -2.27 -13.56 4.66
C ILE A 124 -1.69 -14.89 4.16
N ALA A 125 -0.68 -14.86 3.29
CA ALA A 125 -0.04 -16.07 2.78
C ALA A 125 0.59 -16.91 3.91
N ASN A 126 1.26 -16.25 4.87
CA ASN A 126 1.82 -16.90 6.06
C ASN A 126 0.73 -17.53 6.92
N ASP A 127 -0.36 -16.80 7.18
CA ASP A 127 -1.50 -17.30 7.97
C ASP A 127 -2.19 -18.46 7.28
N CYS A 128 -2.21 -18.48 5.94
CA CYS A 128 -2.68 -19.60 5.13
C CYS A 128 -1.70 -20.80 5.12
N GLY A 129 -0.53 -20.69 5.76
CA GLY A 129 0.42 -21.77 5.93
C GLY A 129 1.41 -21.97 4.78
N TYR A 130 1.55 -21.01 3.86
CA TYR A 130 2.63 -21.02 2.86
C TYR A 130 3.99 -20.86 3.54
N LYS A 131 5.03 -21.59 3.09
CA LYS A 131 6.32 -21.72 3.79
C LYS A 131 7.48 -21.04 3.05
N ASN A 132 7.40 -20.92 1.73
CA ASN A 132 8.44 -20.30 0.89
C ASN A 132 8.00 -18.94 0.38
N VAL A 133 7.69 -18.03 1.31
CA VAL A 133 7.19 -16.68 1.01
C VAL A 133 8.36 -15.70 0.95
N TYR A 134 8.48 -15.02 -0.16
CA TYR A 134 9.43 -13.95 -0.40
C TYR A 134 8.68 -12.62 -0.54
N TRP A 135 9.28 -11.58 0.00
CA TRP A 135 8.71 -10.24 -0.05
C TRP A 135 9.67 -9.27 -0.76
N PHE A 136 9.30 -8.86 -1.96
CA PHE A 136 10.04 -7.85 -2.71
C PHE A 136 9.58 -6.46 -2.27
N ARG A 137 10.18 -5.96 -1.15
CA ARG A 137 9.81 -4.71 -0.49
C ARG A 137 9.98 -3.49 -1.38
N GLY A 138 11.06 -3.42 -2.17
CA GLY A 138 11.34 -2.34 -3.10
C GLY A 138 10.34 -2.25 -4.25
N GLY A 139 9.70 -3.36 -4.59
CA GLY A 139 8.56 -3.46 -5.49
C GLY A 139 8.80 -2.91 -6.89
N PHE A 140 7.72 -2.52 -7.53
CA PHE A 140 7.75 -2.05 -8.91
C PHE A 140 8.55 -0.75 -9.10
N GLU A 141 8.63 0.10 -8.07
CA GLU A 141 9.43 1.31 -8.08
C GLU A 141 10.92 0.99 -8.18
N GLU A 142 11.44 0.08 -7.35
CA GLU A 142 12.83 -0.38 -7.43
C GLU A 142 13.12 -1.02 -8.79
N TRP A 143 12.23 -1.91 -9.26
CA TRP A 143 12.35 -2.58 -10.55
C TRP A 143 12.51 -1.58 -11.70
N LYS A 144 11.68 -0.53 -11.72
CA LYS A 144 11.75 0.54 -12.73
C LYS A 144 13.01 1.39 -12.60
N ASN A 145 13.39 1.76 -11.37
CA ASN A 145 14.56 2.60 -11.13
C ASN A 145 15.88 1.93 -11.56
N LYS A 146 15.88 0.59 -11.53
CA LYS A 146 16.99 -0.23 -12.04
C LYS A 146 16.89 -0.49 -13.56
N ASN A 147 15.90 0.09 -14.25
CA ASN A 147 15.66 -0.06 -15.69
C ASN A 147 15.48 -1.52 -16.16
N TYR A 148 14.92 -2.38 -15.31
CA TYR A 148 14.57 -3.73 -15.71
C TYR A 148 13.35 -3.75 -16.61
N LEU A 149 13.25 -4.78 -17.47
CA LEU A 149 12.16 -4.91 -18.43
C LEU A 149 10.80 -5.01 -17.73
N ILE A 150 9.84 -4.25 -18.23
CA ILE A 150 8.45 -4.26 -17.80
C ILE A 150 7.55 -4.78 -18.91
N SER A 151 6.51 -5.53 -18.53
CA SER A 151 5.40 -5.91 -19.41
C SER A 151 4.29 -4.85 -19.33
N LYS A 152 3.47 -4.77 -20.37
CA LYS A 152 2.28 -3.92 -20.46
C LYS A 152 1.06 -4.74 -20.85
#